data_f64d3152b458b316d1c310a439ecb2cb
#
_entry.id   f64d3152b458b316d1c310a439ecb2cb
#
_cell.length_a   1.000
_cell.length_b   1.000
_cell.length_c   1.000
_cell.angle_alpha   90.00
_cell.angle_beta   90.00
_cell.angle_gamma   90.00
#
_symmetry.space_group_name_H-M   'P 1'
#
loop_
_entity.id
_entity.type
_entity.pdbx_description
1 polymer ?
#
loop_
_entity_poly.entity_id
_entity_poly.type
_entity_poly.pdbx_seq_one_letter_code
_entity_poly.pdbx_strand_id
1 'polypeptide(L)'
;MAVHFGTTTAIMGLSVAIYLGSSAVLQILVGPLSDKIGRRPALLWSLGIFIFASFACIFAQNTIVFMILRAIQAFAACAMVLSRAIVRDTSDTQKSASKIAYISMGMAITPMFAPALGGFLDNWFGWRANFWMIGGVGTLIWVVTYFDQGETVPPSTQGFQKQLKEYTELLASRRFWGYCLASAFAAGAFFAYLGGGPFVGSIVFNLSPEKLGIYFGAPAIGYFAGNFISGRYAVRFGIDAMILHGLNIILIGMTLSVILSYLGYSTVESFFGFMVFVGLGNGLCIPNATAGMLSVRPHLAGAASGLGGSISIAGGAVLSTVAGLMLVPGSSEMPLLLLMWVSSLAGVLLILSVRRRNRKLLLST
;
A
#
# COMPACT_ATOMS: atom_id res chain seq x y z
N MET A 1 -22.53 0.13 13.93
CA MET A 1 -21.74 -1.02 14.46
C MET A 1 -21.53 -0.91 15.97
N ALA A 2 -20.90 0.13 16.54
CA ALA A 2 -20.64 0.24 17.97
C ALA A 2 -21.89 0.00 18.85
N VAL A 3 -23.02 0.63 18.51
CA VAL A 3 -24.31 0.44 19.20
C VAL A 3 -24.78 -1.01 19.13
N HIS A 4 -24.63 -1.68 17.97
CA HIS A 4 -25.07 -3.08 17.80
C HIS A 4 -24.29 -4.06 18.69
N PHE A 5 -22.99 -3.83 18.87
CA PHE A 5 -22.13 -4.68 19.70
C PHE A 5 -22.03 -4.21 21.16
N GLY A 6 -22.75 -3.15 21.57
CA GLY A 6 -22.70 -2.62 22.92
C GLY A 6 -21.31 -2.10 23.32
N THR A 7 -20.52 -1.55 22.38
CA THR A 7 -19.13 -1.16 22.58
C THR A 7 -18.86 0.28 22.12
N THR A 8 -17.64 0.77 22.36
CA THR A 8 -17.25 2.13 21.97
C THR A 8 -16.76 2.20 20.52
N THR A 9 -16.84 3.37 19.90
CA THR A 9 -16.28 3.63 18.57
C THR A 9 -14.77 3.39 18.51
N ALA A 10 -14.05 3.66 19.62
CA ALA A 10 -12.63 3.39 19.74
C ALA A 10 -12.31 1.89 19.62
N ILE A 11 -13.07 1.05 20.33
CA ILE A 11 -12.93 -0.42 20.22
C ILE A 11 -13.27 -0.89 18.79
N MET A 12 -14.32 -0.35 18.17
CA MET A 12 -14.60 -0.68 16.75
C MET A 12 -13.48 -0.23 15.81
N GLY A 13 -12.79 0.86 16.09
CA GLY A 13 -11.59 1.30 15.37
C GLY A 13 -10.46 0.27 15.39
N LEU A 14 -10.30 -0.51 16.49
CA LEU A 14 -9.33 -1.60 16.57
C LEU A 14 -9.52 -2.68 15.50
N SER A 15 -10.73 -2.82 14.94
CA SER A 15 -10.98 -3.76 13.85
C SER A 15 -10.14 -3.46 12.60
N VAL A 16 -9.84 -2.18 12.35
CA VAL A 16 -8.96 -1.77 11.25
C VAL A 16 -7.51 -2.10 11.59
N ALA A 17 -7.08 -1.82 12.82
CA ALA A 17 -5.72 -2.15 13.26
C ALA A 17 -5.44 -3.66 13.24
N ILE A 18 -6.39 -4.48 13.69
CA ILE A 18 -6.32 -5.94 13.64
C ILE A 18 -6.23 -6.42 12.19
N TYR A 19 -7.08 -5.89 11.30
CA TYR A 19 -7.03 -6.23 9.87
C TYR A 19 -5.67 -5.89 9.25
N LEU A 20 -5.14 -4.69 9.49
CA LEU A 20 -3.84 -4.26 8.96
C LEU A 20 -2.68 -5.07 9.55
N GLY A 21 -2.67 -5.32 10.85
CA GLY A 21 -1.66 -6.16 11.51
C GLY A 21 -1.66 -7.59 10.98
N SER A 22 -2.83 -8.20 10.86
CA SER A 22 -2.99 -9.53 10.27
C SER A 22 -2.58 -9.56 8.81
N SER A 23 -2.90 -8.50 8.03
CA SER A 23 -2.48 -8.35 6.64
C SER A 23 -0.96 -8.34 6.50
N ALA A 24 -0.25 -7.63 7.37
CA ALA A 24 1.21 -7.56 7.34
C ALA A 24 1.84 -8.94 7.59
N VAL A 25 1.33 -9.69 8.56
CA VAL A 25 1.80 -11.06 8.86
C VAL A 25 1.51 -12.00 7.69
N LEU A 26 0.27 -12.00 7.17
CA LEU A 26 -0.14 -12.87 6.08
C LEU A 26 0.63 -12.60 4.79
N GLN A 27 0.99 -11.36 4.50
CA GLN A 27 1.81 -11.00 3.33
C GLN A 27 3.21 -11.62 3.39
N ILE A 28 3.80 -11.77 4.58
CA ILE A 28 5.10 -12.44 4.75
C ILE A 28 4.97 -13.93 4.47
N LEU A 29 3.89 -14.55 4.96
CA LEU A 29 3.71 -16.00 4.91
C LEU A 29 3.26 -16.49 3.53
N VAL A 30 2.44 -15.72 2.82
CA VAL A 30 1.83 -16.15 1.55
C VAL A 30 2.84 -16.30 0.43
N GLY A 31 3.92 -15.52 0.43
CA GLY A 31 4.99 -15.61 -0.56
C GLY A 31 5.55 -17.03 -0.66
N PRO A 32 6.25 -17.51 0.38
CA PRO A 32 6.80 -18.87 0.42
C PRO A 32 5.75 -19.96 0.26
N LEU A 33 4.57 -19.76 0.85
CA LEU A 33 3.48 -20.71 0.71
C LEU A 33 3.08 -20.89 -0.76
N SER A 34 2.95 -19.78 -1.49
CA SER A 34 2.57 -19.82 -2.91
C SER A 34 3.67 -20.37 -3.82
N ASP A 35 4.95 -20.19 -3.42
CA ASP A 35 6.08 -20.79 -4.13
C ASP A 35 6.06 -22.34 -3.98
N LYS A 36 5.52 -22.85 -2.86
CA LYS A 36 5.42 -24.27 -2.56
C LYS A 36 4.21 -24.96 -3.20
N ILE A 37 3.01 -24.35 -3.06
CA ILE A 37 1.76 -24.99 -3.50
C ILE A 37 1.30 -24.54 -4.89
N GLY A 38 1.97 -23.53 -5.48
CA GLY A 38 1.57 -22.87 -6.72
C GLY A 38 0.84 -21.56 -6.49
N ARG A 39 0.90 -20.66 -7.47
CA ARG A 39 0.25 -19.33 -7.37
C ARG A 39 -1.27 -19.43 -7.37
N ARG A 40 -1.81 -20.25 -8.30
CA ARG A 40 -3.26 -20.40 -8.49
C ARG A 40 -3.95 -20.96 -7.24
N PRO A 41 -3.54 -22.10 -6.65
CA PRO A 41 -4.14 -22.62 -5.42
C PRO A 41 -4.04 -21.63 -4.26
N ALA A 42 -2.87 -20.99 -4.06
CA ALA A 42 -2.69 -20.02 -2.99
C ALA A 42 -3.66 -18.82 -3.13
N LEU A 43 -3.88 -18.33 -4.33
CA LEU A 43 -4.80 -17.23 -4.61
C LEU A 43 -6.26 -17.63 -4.36
N LEU A 44 -6.68 -18.79 -4.87
CA LEU A 44 -8.04 -19.29 -4.69
C LEU A 44 -8.38 -19.56 -3.22
N TRP A 45 -7.47 -20.19 -2.46
CA TRP A 45 -7.65 -20.41 -1.03
C TRP A 45 -7.72 -19.09 -0.25
N SER A 46 -6.84 -18.14 -0.55
CA SER A 46 -6.84 -16.83 0.13
C SER A 46 -8.14 -16.06 -0.12
N LEU A 47 -8.61 -16.02 -1.36
CA LEU A 47 -9.89 -15.40 -1.71
C LEU A 47 -11.07 -16.13 -1.09
N GLY A 48 -11.07 -17.48 -1.07
CA GLY A 48 -12.13 -18.28 -0.45
C GLY A 48 -12.26 -18.01 1.06
N ILE A 49 -11.14 -17.97 1.78
CA ILE A 49 -11.09 -17.63 3.21
C ILE A 49 -11.59 -16.19 3.45
N PHE A 50 -11.17 -15.23 2.61
CA PHE A 50 -11.65 -13.85 2.66
C PHE A 50 -13.17 -13.74 2.47
N ILE A 51 -13.73 -14.45 1.49
CA ILE A 51 -15.17 -14.47 1.21
C ILE A 51 -15.93 -15.06 2.40
N PHE A 52 -15.50 -16.21 2.88
CA PHE A 52 -16.08 -16.82 4.07
C PHE A 52 -16.10 -15.88 5.27
N ALA A 53 -14.95 -15.26 5.59
CA ALA A 53 -14.86 -14.33 6.71
C ALA A 53 -15.74 -13.08 6.50
N SER A 54 -15.86 -12.61 5.27
CA SER A 54 -16.72 -11.46 4.94
C SER A 54 -18.18 -11.75 5.20
N PHE A 55 -18.71 -12.90 4.75
CA PHE A 55 -20.06 -13.30 5.05
C PHE A 55 -20.28 -13.64 6.52
N ALA A 56 -19.29 -14.29 7.17
CA ALA A 56 -19.36 -14.60 8.59
C ALA A 56 -19.44 -13.34 9.48
N CYS A 57 -18.81 -12.23 9.09
CA CYS A 57 -18.90 -10.96 9.80
C CYS A 57 -20.36 -10.44 9.90
N ILE A 58 -21.23 -10.78 8.95
CA ILE A 58 -22.65 -10.40 8.94
C ILE A 58 -23.39 -11.02 10.12
N PHE A 59 -23.02 -12.22 10.50
CA PHE A 59 -23.64 -13.03 11.55
C PHE A 59 -22.93 -12.92 12.89
N ALA A 60 -21.88 -12.09 13.02
CA ALA A 60 -21.17 -11.89 14.27
C ALA A 60 -22.11 -11.33 15.35
N GLN A 61 -22.18 -12.02 16.50
CA GLN A 61 -23.07 -11.65 17.61
C GLN A 61 -22.37 -10.80 18.68
N ASN A 62 -21.05 -10.84 18.74
CA ASN A 62 -20.27 -10.07 19.71
C ASN A 62 -18.97 -9.51 19.09
N THR A 63 -18.39 -8.55 19.78
CA THR A 63 -17.19 -7.83 19.34
C THR A 63 -15.99 -8.74 19.11
N ILE A 64 -15.79 -9.74 19.97
CA ILE A 64 -14.61 -10.64 19.90
C ILE A 64 -14.68 -11.48 18.63
N VAL A 65 -15.83 -12.11 18.37
CA VAL A 65 -16.03 -12.90 17.13
C VAL A 65 -15.83 -12.01 15.91
N PHE A 66 -16.39 -10.79 15.92
CA PHE A 66 -16.20 -9.84 14.83
C PHE A 66 -14.71 -9.50 14.62
N MET A 67 -13.93 -9.24 15.68
CA MET A 67 -12.49 -8.97 15.58
C MET A 67 -11.70 -10.16 15.03
N ILE A 68 -12.01 -11.38 15.45
CA ILE A 68 -11.39 -12.59 14.91
C ILE A 68 -11.68 -12.73 13.42
N LEU A 69 -12.93 -12.52 13.01
CA LEU A 69 -13.33 -12.57 11.60
C LEU A 69 -12.64 -11.47 10.78
N ARG A 70 -12.42 -10.29 11.35
CA ARG A 70 -11.62 -9.21 10.72
C ARG A 70 -10.16 -9.60 10.53
N ALA A 71 -9.57 -10.31 11.50
CA ALA A 71 -8.23 -10.86 11.34
C ALA A 71 -8.16 -11.90 10.21
N ILE A 72 -9.15 -12.78 10.12
CA ILE A 72 -9.26 -13.80 9.04
C ILE A 72 -9.55 -13.11 7.70
N GLN A 73 -10.38 -12.07 7.65
CA GLN A 73 -10.67 -11.32 6.42
C GLN A 73 -9.40 -10.68 5.80
N ALA A 74 -8.34 -10.50 6.58
CA ALA A 74 -7.05 -10.00 6.11
C ALA A 74 -6.36 -10.90 5.06
N PHE A 75 -6.84 -12.13 4.83
CA PHE A 75 -6.41 -12.97 3.71
C PHE A 75 -6.59 -12.30 2.33
N ALA A 76 -7.45 -11.28 2.21
CA ALA A 76 -7.51 -10.43 1.02
C ALA A 76 -6.15 -9.82 0.63
N ALA A 77 -5.31 -9.49 1.61
CA ALA A 77 -3.98 -8.91 1.36
C ALA A 77 -3.03 -9.88 0.64
N CYS A 78 -3.28 -11.19 0.75
CA CYS A 78 -2.53 -12.21 0.01
C CYS A 78 -2.70 -12.04 -1.51
N ALA A 79 -3.89 -11.66 -1.98
CA ALA A 79 -4.15 -11.45 -3.40
C ALA A 79 -3.28 -10.31 -3.98
N MET A 80 -2.95 -9.28 -3.20
CA MET A 80 -2.04 -8.21 -3.62
C MET A 80 -0.60 -8.71 -3.82
N VAL A 81 -0.12 -9.57 -2.94
CA VAL A 81 1.23 -10.15 -3.03
C VAL A 81 1.30 -11.08 -4.24
N LEU A 82 0.30 -11.96 -4.36
CA LEU A 82 0.24 -12.97 -5.41
C LEU A 82 0.07 -12.37 -6.79
N SER A 83 -0.77 -11.32 -6.95
CA SER A 83 -0.94 -10.65 -8.23
C SER A 83 0.37 -10.04 -8.75
N ARG A 84 1.18 -9.44 -7.89
CA ARG A 84 2.49 -8.91 -8.24
C ARG A 84 3.49 -10.01 -8.61
N ALA A 85 3.47 -11.13 -7.88
CA ALA A 85 4.30 -12.29 -8.17
C ALA A 85 3.92 -12.90 -9.54
N ILE A 86 2.62 -13.12 -9.80
CA ILE A 86 2.10 -13.61 -11.08
C ILE A 86 2.51 -12.71 -12.25
N VAL A 87 2.39 -11.39 -12.10
CA VAL A 87 2.84 -10.43 -13.11
C VAL A 87 4.33 -10.58 -13.40
N ARG A 88 5.14 -10.80 -12.36
CA ARG A 88 6.59 -10.99 -12.51
C ARG A 88 6.93 -12.34 -13.17
N ASP A 89 6.21 -13.39 -12.81
CA ASP A 89 6.40 -14.73 -13.38
C ASP A 89 6.08 -14.77 -14.89
N THR A 90 5.17 -13.89 -15.34
CA THR A 90 4.68 -13.84 -16.73
C THR A 90 5.29 -12.70 -17.56
N SER A 91 6.21 -11.91 -17.04
CA SER A 91 6.74 -10.72 -17.72
C SER A 91 8.17 -10.41 -17.28
N ASP A 92 8.95 -9.76 -18.17
CA ASP A 92 10.25 -9.18 -17.78
C ASP A 92 10.10 -8.01 -16.80
N THR A 93 11.21 -7.57 -16.19
CA THR A 93 11.20 -6.58 -15.12
C THR A 93 10.54 -5.26 -15.52
N GLN A 94 10.79 -4.75 -16.74
CA GLN A 94 10.26 -3.46 -17.17
C GLN A 94 8.77 -3.55 -17.52
N LYS A 95 8.36 -4.62 -18.19
CA LYS A 95 6.94 -4.90 -18.47
C LYS A 95 6.17 -5.20 -17.19
N SER A 96 6.80 -5.86 -16.21
CA SER A 96 6.21 -6.07 -14.88
C SER A 96 5.93 -4.75 -14.18
N ALA A 97 6.86 -3.78 -14.20
CA ALA A 97 6.65 -2.46 -13.63
C ALA A 97 5.45 -1.74 -14.27
N SER A 98 5.35 -1.79 -15.60
CA SER A 98 4.22 -1.22 -16.34
C SER A 98 2.89 -1.87 -15.94
N LYS A 99 2.81 -3.21 -15.93
CA LYS A 99 1.59 -3.95 -15.55
C LYS A 99 1.19 -3.68 -14.08
N ILE A 100 2.16 -3.69 -13.16
CA ILE A 100 1.91 -3.38 -11.75
C ILE A 100 1.41 -1.93 -11.59
N ALA A 101 1.91 -0.99 -12.39
CA ALA A 101 1.44 0.38 -12.38
C ALA A 101 -0.03 0.50 -12.81
N TYR A 102 -0.46 -0.18 -13.87
CA TYR A 102 -1.86 -0.20 -14.28
C TYR A 102 -2.78 -0.86 -13.24
N ILE A 103 -2.33 -1.95 -12.60
CA ILE A 103 -3.07 -2.56 -11.49
C ILE A 103 -3.20 -1.55 -10.32
N SER A 104 -2.10 -0.88 -9.96
CA SER A 104 -2.09 0.12 -8.89
C SER A 104 -2.93 1.35 -9.22
N MET A 105 -3.03 1.72 -10.49
CA MET A 105 -3.93 2.78 -10.96
C MET A 105 -5.41 2.43 -10.67
N GLY A 106 -5.82 1.18 -10.95
CA GLY A 106 -7.16 0.70 -10.59
C GLY A 106 -7.38 0.74 -9.06
N MET A 107 -6.38 0.40 -8.26
CA MET A 107 -6.46 0.47 -6.79
C MET A 107 -6.62 1.91 -6.27
N ALA A 108 -6.16 2.94 -6.99
CA ALA A 108 -6.32 4.34 -6.58
C ALA A 108 -7.79 4.79 -6.60
N ILE A 109 -8.63 4.15 -7.41
CA ILE A 109 -10.05 4.47 -7.53
C ILE A 109 -10.80 4.07 -6.24
N THR A 110 -10.43 2.96 -5.63
CA THR A 110 -11.13 2.40 -4.46
C THR A 110 -11.25 3.39 -3.29
N PRO A 111 -10.17 4.04 -2.79
CA PRO A 111 -10.29 5.00 -1.71
C PRO A 111 -11.13 6.25 -2.04
N MET A 112 -11.31 6.57 -3.32
CA MET A 112 -12.14 7.70 -3.74
C MET A 112 -13.63 7.39 -3.63
N PHE A 113 -14.03 6.18 -4.00
CA PHE A 113 -15.44 5.81 -4.09
C PHE A 113 -15.93 4.95 -2.92
N ALA A 114 -15.04 4.14 -2.31
CA ALA A 114 -15.45 3.20 -1.26
C ALA A 114 -16.08 3.87 -0.03
N PRO A 115 -15.60 5.01 0.49
CA PRO A 115 -16.23 5.67 1.63
C PRO A 115 -17.64 6.17 1.30
N ALA A 116 -17.84 6.76 0.11
CA ALA A 116 -19.14 7.24 -0.33
C ALA A 116 -20.13 6.08 -0.53
N LEU A 117 -19.70 5.02 -1.20
CA LEU A 117 -20.49 3.81 -1.42
C LEU A 117 -20.80 3.11 -0.09
N GLY A 118 -19.82 3.00 0.80
CA GLY A 118 -19.98 2.41 2.12
C GLY A 118 -20.95 3.19 3.00
N GLY A 119 -20.88 4.52 2.98
CA GLY A 119 -21.82 5.39 3.69
C GLY A 119 -23.24 5.30 3.13
N PHE A 120 -23.40 5.25 1.82
CA PHE A 120 -24.69 5.04 1.16
C PHE A 120 -25.32 3.71 1.59
N LEU A 121 -24.56 2.61 1.53
CA LEU A 121 -25.03 1.29 1.94
C LEU A 121 -25.39 1.23 3.42
N ASP A 122 -24.59 1.88 4.28
CA ASP A 122 -24.85 1.92 5.73
C ASP A 122 -26.15 2.68 6.04
N ASN A 123 -26.38 3.80 5.38
CA ASN A 123 -27.58 4.60 5.58
C ASN A 123 -28.87 3.90 5.13
N TRP A 124 -28.84 3.16 4.01
CA TRP A 124 -30.06 2.56 3.43
C TRP A 124 -30.31 1.14 3.91
N PHE A 125 -29.26 0.35 4.14
CA PHE A 125 -29.36 -1.09 4.41
C PHE A 125 -28.63 -1.50 5.70
N GLY A 126 -28.00 -0.53 6.39
CA GLY A 126 -27.22 -0.79 7.58
C GLY A 126 -25.83 -1.37 7.29
N TRP A 127 -24.97 -1.39 8.30
CA TRP A 127 -23.56 -1.74 8.19
C TRP A 127 -23.29 -3.14 7.58
N ARG A 128 -24.21 -4.08 7.75
CA ARG A 128 -24.12 -5.44 7.20
C ARG A 128 -24.09 -5.45 5.67
N ALA A 129 -24.72 -4.49 5.01
CA ALA A 129 -24.73 -4.38 3.56
C ALA A 129 -23.33 -4.20 2.96
N ASN A 130 -22.42 -3.54 3.69
CA ASN A 130 -21.02 -3.43 3.27
C ASN A 130 -20.32 -4.79 3.20
N PHE A 131 -20.60 -5.69 4.14
CA PHE A 131 -20.02 -7.04 4.15
C PHE A 131 -20.64 -7.93 3.08
N TRP A 132 -21.97 -7.78 2.81
CA TRP A 132 -22.61 -8.44 1.68
C TRP A 132 -22.01 -8.01 0.35
N MET A 133 -21.77 -6.71 0.16
CA MET A 133 -21.15 -6.17 -1.05
C MET A 133 -19.72 -6.71 -1.22
N ILE A 134 -18.89 -6.63 -0.17
CA ILE A 134 -17.49 -7.08 -0.21
C ILE A 134 -17.41 -8.59 -0.46
N GLY A 135 -18.26 -9.39 0.21
CA GLY A 135 -18.35 -10.82 0.01
C GLY A 135 -18.82 -11.18 -1.40
N GLY A 136 -19.82 -10.47 -1.93
CA GLY A 136 -20.34 -10.66 -3.28
C GLY A 136 -19.32 -10.34 -4.37
N VAL A 137 -18.66 -9.17 -4.27
CA VAL A 137 -17.56 -8.81 -5.19
C VAL A 137 -16.40 -9.79 -5.09
N GLY A 138 -16.04 -10.21 -3.86
CA GLY A 138 -15.02 -11.24 -3.65
C GLY A 138 -15.37 -12.56 -4.32
N THR A 139 -16.64 -12.99 -4.24
CA THR A 139 -17.11 -14.19 -4.91
C THR A 139 -17.01 -14.09 -6.43
N LEU A 140 -17.40 -12.94 -7.00
CA LEU A 140 -17.26 -12.70 -8.43
C LEU A 140 -15.79 -12.79 -8.87
N ILE A 141 -14.88 -12.15 -8.13
CA ILE A 141 -13.43 -12.20 -8.39
C ILE A 141 -12.93 -13.65 -8.28
N TRP A 142 -13.38 -14.39 -7.27
CA TRP A 142 -12.99 -15.80 -7.09
C TRP A 142 -13.42 -16.66 -8.28
N VAL A 143 -14.67 -16.50 -8.76
CA VAL A 143 -15.21 -17.21 -9.91
C VAL A 143 -14.39 -16.90 -11.18
N VAL A 144 -14.14 -15.60 -11.46
CA VAL A 144 -13.31 -15.20 -12.60
C VAL A 144 -11.91 -15.80 -12.49
N THR A 145 -11.29 -15.71 -11.31
CA THR A 145 -9.95 -16.27 -11.06
C THR A 145 -9.94 -17.79 -11.27
N TYR A 146 -10.98 -18.49 -10.85
CA TYR A 146 -11.07 -19.95 -10.99
C TYR A 146 -11.06 -20.39 -12.46
N PHE A 147 -11.77 -19.67 -13.35
CA PHE A 147 -11.88 -20.04 -14.76
C PHE A 147 -10.75 -19.46 -15.63
N ASP A 148 -10.24 -18.28 -15.31
CA ASP A 148 -9.28 -17.54 -16.16
C ASP A 148 -7.82 -17.73 -15.74
N GLN A 149 -7.55 -17.79 -14.41
CA GLN A 149 -6.17 -17.84 -13.91
C GLN A 149 -5.59 -19.24 -14.00
N GLY A 150 -4.62 -19.42 -14.91
CA GLY A 150 -3.77 -20.61 -14.97
C GLY A 150 -2.67 -20.62 -13.89
N GLU A 151 -1.96 -21.74 -13.75
CA GLU A 151 -0.76 -21.79 -12.92
C GLU A 151 0.43 -21.14 -13.65
N THR A 152 1.15 -20.28 -12.94
CA THR A 152 2.28 -19.53 -13.52
C THR A 152 3.64 -20.06 -13.14
N VAL A 153 3.71 -20.81 -12.02
CA VAL A 153 4.94 -21.45 -11.55
C VAL A 153 4.63 -22.86 -11.05
N PRO A 154 5.33 -23.89 -11.51
CA PRO A 154 5.15 -25.22 -10.97
C PRO A 154 5.48 -25.26 -9.48
N PRO A 155 4.73 -26.06 -8.67
CA PRO A 155 4.98 -26.17 -7.24
C PRO A 155 6.42 -26.58 -6.95
N SER A 156 7.08 -25.87 -6.03
CA SER A 156 8.43 -26.20 -5.63
C SER A 156 8.44 -27.45 -4.75
N THR A 157 9.31 -28.40 -5.07
CA THR A 157 9.57 -29.59 -4.23
C THR A 157 10.44 -29.27 -3.02
N GLN A 158 10.90 -28.04 -2.87
CA GLN A 158 11.77 -27.62 -1.78
C GLN A 158 10.99 -27.48 -0.48
N GLY A 159 11.57 -27.99 0.62
CA GLY A 159 10.94 -27.90 1.94
C GLY A 159 10.82 -26.46 2.44
N PHE A 160 9.74 -26.15 3.17
CA PHE A 160 9.46 -24.82 3.74
C PHE A 160 10.63 -24.20 4.54
N GLN A 161 11.41 -25.06 5.25
CA GLN A 161 12.60 -24.60 5.97
C GLN A 161 13.70 -24.06 5.04
N LYS A 162 13.83 -24.62 3.83
CA LYS A 162 14.80 -24.14 2.85
C LYS A 162 14.33 -22.79 2.29
N GLN A 163 13.05 -22.63 2.04
CA GLN A 163 12.47 -21.35 1.61
C GLN A 163 12.61 -20.24 2.67
N LEU A 164 12.50 -20.58 3.98
CA LEU A 164 12.78 -19.60 5.04
C LEU A 164 14.26 -19.16 5.08
N LYS A 165 15.19 -20.07 4.74
CA LYS A 165 16.60 -19.68 4.58
C LYS A 165 16.83 -18.74 3.39
N GLU A 166 16.00 -18.83 2.36
CA GLU A 166 16.06 -17.98 1.19
C GLU A 166 15.65 -16.52 1.50
N TYR A 167 14.82 -16.28 2.56
CA TYR A 167 14.62 -14.93 3.09
C TYR A 167 15.93 -14.28 3.55
N THR A 168 16.86 -15.06 4.10
CA THR A 168 18.16 -14.52 4.50
C THR A 168 18.97 -14.04 3.29
N GLU A 169 18.79 -14.67 2.13
CA GLU A 169 19.42 -14.25 0.88
C GLU A 169 18.84 -12.91 0.38
N LEU A 170 17.53 -12.71 0.48
CA LEU A 170 16.90 -11.43 0.17
C LEU A 170 17.31 -10.33 1.16
N LEU A 171 17.30 -10.65 2.45
CA LEU A 171 17.68 -9.72 3.52
C LEU A 171 19.17 -9.34 3.46
N ALA A 172 20.04 -10.23 2.97
CA ALA A 172 21.45 -9.92 2.71
C ALA A 172 21.65 -9.03 1.47
N SER A 173 20.66 -8.92 0.59
CA SER A 173 20.77 -8.15 -0.65
C SER A 173 20.59 -6.65 -0.42
N ARG A 174 21.67 -5.87 -0.58
CA ARG A 174 21.61 -4.41 -0.53
C ARG A 174 20.71 -3.80 -1.62
N ARG A 175 20.55 -4.47 -2.78
CA ARG A 175 19.65 -4.03 -3.85
C ARG A 175 18.19 -4.18 -3.42
N PHE A 176 17.86 -5.30 -2.79
CA PHE A 176 16.52 -5.53 -2.25
C PHE A 176 16.14 -4.43 -1.25
N TRP A 177 16.99 -4.17 -0.26
CA TRP A 177 16.77 -3.11 0.73
C TRP A 177 16.66 -1.73 0.10
N GLY A 178 17.45 -1.44 -0.92
CA GLY A 178 17.39 -0.15 -1.60
C GLY A 178 16.04 0.11 -2.25
N TYR A 179 15.49 -0.85 -3.00
CA TYR A 179 14.15 -0.74 -3.59
C TYR A 179 13.04 -0.78 -2.52
N CYS A 180 13.18 -1.68 -1.55
CA CYS A 180 12.20 -1.84 -0.47
C CYS A 180 12.06 -0.57 0.37
N LEU A 181 13.17 -0.01 0.84
CA LEU A 181 13.15 1.21 1.65
C LEU A 181 12.79 2.44 0.83
N ALA A 182 13.19 2.55 -0.45
CA ALA A 182 12.72 3.63 -1.32
C ALA A 182 11.19 3.63 -1.45
N SER A 183 10.60 2.44 -1.64
CA SER A 183 9.13 2.28 -1.64
C SER A 183 8.51 2.58 -0.28
N ALA A 184 9.12 2.11 0.81
CA ALA A 184 8.60 2.31 2.17
C ALA A 184 8.60 3.79 2.57
N PHE A 185 9.65 4.55 2.23
CA PHE A 185 9.71 5.98 2.51
C PHE A 185 8.79 6.80 1.60
N ALA A 186 8.60 6.41 0.34
CA ALA A 186 7.62 7.04 -0.54
C ALA A 186 6.20 6.84 0.00
N ALA A 187 5.82 5.59 0.31
CA ALA A 187 4.54 5.26 0.94
C ALA A 187 4.42 5.90 2.33
N GLY A 188 5.53 5.98 3.07
CA GLY A 188 5.59 6.54 4.41
C GLY A 188 5.15 8.00 4.48
N ALA A 189 5.53 8.82 3.50
CA ALA A 189 5.03 10.20 3.38
C ALA A 189 3.50 10.23 3.25
N PHE A 190 2.92 9.33 2.46
CA PHE A 190 1.46 9.20 2.34
C PHE A 190 0.81 8.68 3.63
N PHE A 191 1.39 7.69 4.30
CA PHE A 191 0.86 7.20 5.57
C PHE A 191 0.95 8.25 6.70
N ALA A 192 2.01 9.06 6.73
CA ALA A 192 2.08 10.20 7.64
C ALA A 192 0.95 11.20 7.39
N TYR A 193 0.65 11.49 6.11
CA TYR A 193 -0.51 12.30 5.75
C TYR A 193 -1.82 11.66 6.19
N LEU A 194 -2.01 10.34 6.01
CA LEU A 194 -3.22 9.66 6.49
C LEU A 194 -3.38 9.76 8.02
N GLY A 195 -2.29 9.73 8.78
CA GLY A 195 -2.31 9.86 10.23
C GLY A 195 -2.50 11.29 10.73
N GLY A 196 -1.87 12.26 10.08
CA GLY A 196 -1.83 13.66 10.53
C GLY A 196 -2.77 14.61 9.79
N GLY A 197 -3.12 14.30 8.54
CA GLY A 197 -3.93 15.18 7.68
C GLY A 197 -5.31 15.52 8.24
N PRO A 198 -6.06 14.57 8.85
CA PRO A 198 -7.33 14.89 9.49
C PRO A 198 -7.19 15.92 10.62
N PHE A 199 -6.13 15.84 11.43
CA PHE A 199 -5.85 16.84 12.46
C PHE A 199 -5.59 18.22 11.84
N VAL A 200 -4.71 18.29 10.85
CA VAL A 200 -4.39 19.54 10.15
C VAL A 200 -5.64 20.16 9.54
N GLY A 201 -6.43 19.37 8.82
CA GLY A 201 -7.66 19.87 8.20
C GLY A 201 -8.72 20.34 9.20
N SER A 202 -8.97 19.56 10.25
CA SER A 202 -10.05 19.87 11.21
C SER A 202 -9.64 20.88 12.29
N ILE A 203 -8.40 20.82 12.79
CA ILE A 203 -7.96 21.65 13.91
C ILE A 203 -7.18 22.87 13.43
N VAL A 204 -6.23 22.72 12.50
CA VAL A 204 -5.42 23.86 12.02
C VAL A 204 -6.22 24.74 11.05
N PHE A 205 -6.88 24.13 10.07
CA PHE A 205 -7.65 24.85 9.07
C PHE A 205 -9.15 24.99 9.35
N ASN A 206 -9.66 24.41 10.46
CA ASN A 206 -11.08 24.46 10.85
C ASN A 206 -12.06 24.04 9.73
N LEU A 207 -11.70 23.01 8.96
CA LEU A 207 -12.56 22.50 7.89
C LEU A 207 -13.74 21.71 8.45
N SER A 208 -14.91 21.89 7.83
CA SER A 208 -16.04 20.98 8.06
C SER A 208 -15.70 19.57 7.59
N PRO A 209 -16.30 18.51 8.17
CA PRO A 209 -16.06 17.12 7.75
C PRO A 209 -16.25 16.89 6.25
N GLU A 210 -17.23 17.55 5.64
CA GLU A 210 -17.51 17.46 4.21
C GLU A 210 -16.37 18.04 3.34
N LYS A 211 -15.91 19.25 3.66
CA LYS A 211 -14.80 19.90 2.96
C LYS A 211 -13.51 19.13 3.17
N LEU A 212 -13.26 18.66 4.40
CA LEU A 212 -12.10 17.82 4.70
C LEU A 212 -12.09 16.57 3.83
N GLY A 213 -13.23 15.88 3.69
CA GLY A 213 -13.35 14.68 2.85
C GLY A 213 -12.97 14.93 1.39
N ILE A 214 -13.37 16.08 0.83
CA ILE A 214 -13.03 16.47 -0.55
C ILE A 214 -11.53 16.73 -0.68
N TYR A 215 -10.98 17.59 0.16
CA TYR A 215 -9.55 17.94 0.10
C TYR A 215 -8.63 16.76 0.41
N PHE A 216 -9.06 15.88 1.33
CA PHE A 216 -8.27 14.69 1.74
C PHE A 216 -8.04 13.70 0.61
N GLY A 217 -8.88 13.71 -0.43
CA GLY A 217 -8.73 12.90 -1.63
C GLY A 217 -7.65 13.38 -2.61
N ALA A 218 -7.05 14.55 -2.42
CA ALA A 218 -6.09 15.13 -3.37
C ALA A 218 -4.94 14.19 -3.78
N PRO A 219 -4.28 13.43 -2.86
CA PRO A 219 -3.25 12.48 -3.26
C PRO A 219 -3.74 11.40 -4.24
N ALA A 220 -5.01 11.01 -4.20
CA ALA A 220 -5.53 9.97 -5.09
C ALA A 220 -5.50 10.39 -6.55
N ILE A 221 -5.75 11.67 -6.85
CA ILE A 221 -5.64 12.23 -8.20
C ILE A 221 -4.20 12.10 -8.71
N GLY A 222 -3.24 12.52 -7.88
CA GLY A 222 -1.82 12.38 -8.19
C GLY A 222 -1.41 10.91 -8.36
N TYR A 223 -1.88 10.03 -7.49
CA TYR A 223 -1.55 8.61 -7.54
C TYR A 223 -2.07 7.94 -8.82
N PHE A 224 -3.29 8.28 -9.23
CA PHE A 224 -3.84 7.83 -10.50
C PHE A 224 -2.97 8.29 -11.68
N ALA A 225 -2.67 9.59 -11.76
CA ALA A 225 -1.84 10.15 -12.83
C ALA A 225 -0.42 9.57 -12.82
N GLY A 226 0.20 9.40 -11.66
CA GLY A 226 1.53 8.82 -11.52
C GLY A 226 1.60 7.36 -11.98
N ASN A 227 0.60 6.55 -11.61
CA ASN A 227 0.51 5.16 -12.09
C ASN A 227 0.27 5.08 -13.60
N PHE A 228 -0.55 5.98 -14.17
CA PHE A 228 -0.75 6.05 -15.60
C PHE A 228 0.56 6.38 -16.34
N ILE A 229 1.30 7.40 -15.88
CA ILE A 229 2.61 7.76 -16.43
C ILE A 229 3.59 6.61 -16.28
N SER A 230 3.64 5.97 -15.11
CA SER A 230 4.49 4.81 -14.86
C SER A 230 4.15 3.65 -15.81
N GLY A 231 2.87 3.31 -15.96
CA GLY A 231 2.41 2.27 -16.88
C GLY A 231 2.87 2.51 -18.32
N ARG A 232 2.77 3.75 -18.78
CA ARG A 232 3.13 4.15 -20.15
C ARG A 232 4.63 4.22 -20.41
N TYR A 233 5.41 4.68 -19.42
CA TYR A 233 6.80 5.08 -19.62
C TYR A 233 7.84 4.25 -18.89
N ALA A 234 7.46 3.33 -17.98
CA ALA A 234 8.42 2.51 -17.23
C ALA A 234 9.35 1.70 -18.13
N VAL A 235 8.85 1.17 -19.25
CA VAL A 235 9.65 0.41 -20.22
C VAL A 235 10.69 1.30 -20.89
N ARG A 236 10.35 2.56 -21.19
CA ARG A 236 11.22 3.50 -21.91
C ARG A 236 12.33 4.06 -21.04
N PHE A 237 12.01 4.48 -19.81
CA PHE A 237 12.96 5.18 -18.93
C PHE A 237 13.67 4.23 -17.95
N GLY A 238 13.12 3.05 -17.74
CA GLY A 238 13.61 2.06 -16.79
C GLY A 238 13.19 2.35 -15.34
N ILE A 239 13.18 1.31 -14.53
CA ILE A 239 12.65 1.33 -13.16
C ILE A 239 13.40 2.31 -12.24
N ASP A 240 14.74 2.34 -12.30
CA ASP A 240 15.56 3.19 -11.42
C ASP A 240 15.33 4.70 -11.68
N ALA A 241 15.10 5.08 -12.93
CA ALA A 241 14.80 6.46 -13.29
C ALA A 241 13.40 6.85 -12.81
N MET A 242 12.41 5.97 -13.02
CA MET A 242 11.02 6.22 -12.61
C MET A 242 10.91 6.37 -11.09
N ILE A 243 11.61 5.52 -10.31
CA ILE A 243 11.66 5.66 -8.85
C ILE A 243 12.27 7.00 -8.44
N LEU A 244 13.41 7.37 -9.04
CA LEU A 244 14.08 8.64 -8.73
C LEU A 244 13.21 9.84 -9.07
N HIS A 245 12.56 9.86 -10.25
CA HIS A 245 11.66 10.94 -10.61
C HIS A 245 10.45 11.03 -9.66
N GLY A 246 9.87 9.87 -9.28
CA GLY A 246 8.77 9.84 -8.33
C GLY A 246 9.14 10.45 -6.98
N LEU A 247 10.27 10.03 -6.40
CA LEU A 247 10.75 10.55 -5.12
C LEU A 247 11.14 12.02 -5.18
N ASN A 248 11.74 12.48 -6.29
CA ASN A 248 12.04 13.91 -6.49
C ASN A 248 10.78 14.76 -6.58
N ILE A 249 9.73 14.27 -7.24
CA ILE A 249 8.43 14.95 -7.31
C ILE A 249 7.84 15.13 -5.91
N ILE A 250 7.85 14.07 -5.08
CA ILE A 250 7.40 14.18 -3.70
C ILE A 250 8.24 15.21 -2.95
N LEU A 251 9.56 15.11 -3.03
CA LEU A 251 10.49 16.00 -2.32
C LEU A 251 10.30 17.47 -2.74
N ILE A 252 10.14 17.74 -4.02
CA ILE A 252 9.88 19.10 -4.54
C ILE A 252 8.55 19.63 -4.00
N GLY A 253 7.47 18.84 -4.10
CA GLY A 253 6.15 19.22 -3.59
C GLY A 253 6.18 19.52 -2.09
N MET A 254 6.84 18.66 -1.31
CA MET A 254 6.99 18.87 0.13
C MET A 254 7.88 20.06 0.46
N THR A 255 8.97 20.30 -0.30
CA THR A 255 9.82 21.47 -0.10
C THR A 255 9.05 22.76 -0.32
N LEU A 256 8.26 22.84 -1.40
CA LEU A 256 7.42 23.99 -1.68
C LEU A 256 6.36 24.21 -0.58
N SER A 257 5.72 23.13 -0.12
CA SER A 257 4.73 23.21 0.96
C SER A 257 5.36 23.70 2.28
N VAL A 258 6.56 23.18 2.65
CA VAL A 258 7.31 23.62 3.83
C VAL A 258 7.70 25.12 3.72
N ILE A 259 8.18 25.56 2.55
CA ILE A 259 8.54 26.96 2.32
C ILE A 259 7.33 27.86 2.49
N LEU A 260 6.20 27.55 1.88
CA LEU A 260 4.98 28.36 2.00
C LEU A 260 4.47 28.41 3.45
N SER A 261 4.51 27.29 4.15
CA SER A 261 4.14 27.24 5.57
C SER A 261 5.09 28.08 6.43
N TYR A 262 6.41 27.99 6.20
CA TYR A 262 7.41 28.78 6.92
C TYR A 262 7.23 30.29 6.71
N LEU A 263 6.86 30.70 5.48
CA LEU A 263 6.62 32.12 5.14
C LEU A 263 5.24 32.62 5.60
N GLY A 264 4.40 31.77 6.22
CA GLY A 264 3.07 32.14 6.69
C GLY A 264 2.00 32.24 5.58
N TYR A 265 2.28 31.71 4.38
CA TYR A 265 1.35 31.67 3.24
C TYR A 265 0.64 30.33 3.08
N SER A 266 0.63 29.51 4.13
CA SER A 266 -0.07 28.21 4.09
C SER A 266 -1.59 28.44 4.09
N THR A 267 -2.24 27.93 3.05
CA THR A 267 -3.70 27.89 2.92
C THR A 267 -4.17 26.45 2.80
N VAL A 268 -5.48 26.23 2.95
CA VAL A 268 -6.09 24.90 2.74
C VAL A 268 -5.72 24.35 1.36
N GLU A 269 -5.86 25.19 0.34
CA GLU A 269 -5.62 24.81 -1.06
C GLU A 269 -4.14 24.50 -1.30
N SER A 270 -3.22 25.27 -0.73
CA SER A 270 -1.78 25.01 -0.88
C SER A 270 -1.38 23.74 -0.15
N PHE A 271 -1.82 23.52 1.10
CA PHE A 271 -1.50 22.32 1.86
C PHE A 271 -2.00 21.05 1.14
N PHE A 272 -3.30 20.97 0.86
CA PHE A 272 -3.87 19.79 0.21
C PHE A 272 -3.48 19.68 -1.27
N GLY A 273 -3.27 20.80 -1.97
CA GLY A 273 -2.80 20.83 -3.35
C GLY A 273 -1.43 20.18 -3.51
N PHE A 274 -0.48 20.42 -2.61
CA PHE A 274 0.83 19.76 -2.64
C PHE A 274 0.76 18.27 -2.31
N MET A 275 -0.31 17.76 -1.70
CA MET A 275 -0.49 16.31 -1.51
C MET A 275 -0.70 15.58 -2.85
N VAL A 276 -1.11 16.26 -3.91
CA VAL A 276 -1.13 15.69 -5.28
C VAL A 276 0.26 15.22 -5.70
N PHE A 277 1.33 15.96 -5.33
CA PHE A 277 2.70 15.58 -5.63
C PHE A 277 3.12 14.29 -4.88
N VAL A 278 2.62 14.11 -3.65
CA VAL A 278 2.84 12.87 -2.89
C VAL A 278 2.20 11.68 -3.62
N GLY A 279 0.96 11.85 -4.06
CA GLY A 279 0.28 10.85 -4.87
C GLY A 279 1.01 10.54 -6.16
N LEU A 280 1.31 11.58 -6.96
CA LEU A 280 1.98 11.47 -8.25
C LEU A 280 3.33 10.73 -8.13
N GLY A 281 4.15 11.14 -7.16
CA GLY A 281 5.43 10.50 -6.93
C GLY A 281 5.31 9.07 -6.45
N ASN A 282 4.34 8.75 -5.60
CA ASN A 282 4.05 7.37 -5.17
C ASN A 282 3.62 6.49 -6.35
N GLY A 283 2.79 7.00 -7.26
CA GLY A 283 2.38 6.29 -8.47
C GLY A 283 3.55 5.99 -9.42
N LEU A 284 4.56 6.85 -9.45
CA LEU A 284 5.80 6.59 -10.19
C LEU A 284 6.75 5.65 -9.43
N CYS A 285 6.88 5.80 -8.12
CA CYS A 285 7.87 5.09 -7.31
C CYS A 285 7.47 3.65 -7.00
N ILE A 286 6.28 3.43 -6.41
CA ILE A 286 5.90 2.15 -5.80
C ILE A 286 5.88 0.99 -6.80
N PRO A 287 5.24 1.06 -7.98
CA PRO A 287 5.20 -0.06 -8.92
C PRO A 287 6.58 -0.41 -9.47
N ASN A 288 7.42 0.61 -9.72
CA ASN A 288 8.78 0.41 -10.22
C ASN A 288 9.70 -0.17 -9.13
N ALA A 289 9.59 0.31 -7.89
CA ALA A 289 10.34 -0.25 -6.77
C ALA A 289 9.92 -1.70 -6.48
N THR A 290 8.62 -2.01 -6.59
CA THR A 290 8.11 -3.37 -6.47
C THR A 290 8.73 -4.26 -7.55
N ALA A 291 8.69 -3.87 -8.82
CA ALA A 291 9.31 -4.63 -9.90
C ALA A 291 10.83 -4.79 -9.68
N GLY A 292 11.48 -3.74 -9.17
CA GLY A 292 12.89 -3.78 -8.77
C GLY A 292 13.18 -4.81 -7.68
N MET A 293 12.39 -4.84 -6.60
CA MET A 293 12.51 -5.84 -5.53
C MET A 293 12.37 -7.27 -6.07
N LEU A 294 11.35 -7.51 -6.90
CA LEU A 294 11.07 -8.84 -7.45
C LEU A 294 12.16 -9.29 -8.45
N SER A 295 12.89 -8.36 -9.06
CA SER A 295 13.97 -8.66 -10.02
C SER A 295 15.28 -9.05 -9.36
N VAL A 296 15.46 -8.80 -8.05
CA VAL A 296 16.71 -9.09 -7.34
C VAL A 296 16.99 -10.59 -7.29
N ARG A 297 15.95 -11.38 -7.02
CA ARG A 297 15.97 -12.84 -7.01
C ARG A 297 14.67 -13.36 -7.66
N PRO A 298 14.67 -13.62 -8.96
CA PRO A 298 13.45 -13.99 -9.68
C PRO A 298 12.74 -15.23 -9.12
N HIS A 299 13.49 -16.22 -8.64
CA HIS A 299 12.95 -17.44 -8.03
C HIS A 299 12.30 -17.21 -6.65
N LEU A 300 12.50 -16.03 -6.04
CA LEU A 300 11.91 -15.61 -4.75
C LEU A 300 10.89 -14.49 -4.91
N ALA A 301 10.24 -14.37 -6.08
CA ALA A 301 9.33 -13.26 -6.36
C ALA A 301 8.18 -13.15 -5.34
N GLY A 302 7.59 -14.29 -4.94
CA GLY A 302 6.54 -14.32 -3.91
C GLY A 302 7.05 -13.81 -2.56
N ALA A 303 8.19 -14.34 -2.11
CA ALA A 303 8.84 -13.91 -0.86
C ALA A 303 9.22 -12.42 -0.88
N ALA A 304 9.81 -11.95 -1.99
CA ALA A 304 10.20 -10.55 -2.15
C ALA A 304 8.99 -9.60 -2.14
N SER A 305 7.88 -10.00 -2.79
CA SER A 305 6.62 -9.23 -2.79
C SER A 305 6.02 -9.14 -1.38
N GLY A 306 5.93 -10.27 -0.68
CA GLY A 306 5.37 -10.33 0.67
C GLY A 306 6.19 -9.52 1.67
N LEU A 307 7.51 -9.73 1.70
CA LEU A 307 8.42 -9.04 2.61
C LEU A 307 8.45 -7.52 2.32
N GLY A 308 8.56 -7.15 1.05
CA GLY A 308 8.56 -5.74 0.65
C GLY A 308 7.24 -5.04 0.97
N GLY A 309 6.10 -5.70 0.75
CA GLY A 309 4.78 -5.21 1.12
C GLY A 309 4.63 -5.01 2.62
N SER A 310 5.04 -6.01 3.42
CA SER A 310 4.98 -5.94 4.89
C SER A 310 5.85 -4.82 5.46
N ILE A 311 7.10 -4.67 4.97
CA ILE A 311 7.99 -3.60 5.40
C ILE A 311 7.41 -2.22 5.05
N SER A 312 6.80 -2.08 3.87
CA SER A 312 6.18 -0.81 3.46
C SER A 312 4.97 -0.46 4.34
N ILE A 313 4.13 -1.43 4.69
CA ILE A 313 2.97 -1.23 5.57
C ILE A 313 3.44 -0.93 7.00
N ALA A 314 4.38 -1.71 7.54
CA ALA A 314 4.91 -1.50 8.88
C ALA A 314 5.60 -0.14 9.02
N GLY A 315 6.46 0.22 8.06
CA GLY A 315 7.10 1.54 8.01
C GLY A 315 6.08 2.68 7.91
N GLY A 316 5.05 2.49 7.08
CA GLY A 316 3.92 3.42 6.97
C GLY A 316 3.15 3.59 8.28
N ALA A 317 2.85 2.49 8.98
CA ALA A 317 2.17 2.54 10.28
C ALA A 317 3.01 3.29 11.33
N VAL A 318 4.32 3.07 11.36
CA VAL A 318 5.24 3.81 12.24
C VAL A 318 5.18 5.31 11.93
N LEU A 319 5.32 5.71 10.66
CA LEU A 319 5.30 7.13 10.29
C LEU A 319 3.94 7.78 10.53
N SER A 320 2.84 7.05 10.32
CA SER A 320 1.48 7.52 10.68
C SER A 320 1.33 7.75 12.18
N THR A 321 1.87 6.83 13.01
CA THR A 321 1.86 6.97 14.46
C THR A 321 2.71 8.16 14.92
N VAL A 322 3.91 8.31 14.36
CA VAL A 322 4.80 9.45 14.65
C VAL A 322 4.12 10.76 14.29
N ALA A 323 3.45 10.83 13.11
CA ALA A 323 2.68 12.01 12.71
C ALA A 323 1.60 12.35 13.74
N GLY A 324 0.83 11.34 14.20
CA GLY A 324 -0.20 11.54 15.24
C GLY A 324 0.37 12.01 16.58
N LEU A 325 1.54 11.51 16.98
CA LEU A 325 2.20 11.92 18.24
C LEU A 325 2.81 13.33 18.18
N MET A 326 3.24 13.78 17.00
CA MET A 326 3.82 15.13 16.81
C MET A 326 2.75 16.23 16.75
N LEU A 327 1.51 15.88 16.46
CA LEU A 327 0.40 16.81 16.30
C LEU A 327 -0.41 16.88 17.60
N VAL A 328 -0.12 17.91 18.39
CA VAL A 328 -0.82 18.18 19.64
C VAL A 328 -1.67 19.47 19.51
N PRO A 329 -2.68 19.70 20.36
CA PRO A 329 -3.44 20.96 20.36
C PRO A 329 -2.51 22.17 20.37
N GLY A 330 -2.69 23.11 19.42
CA GLY A 330 -1.81 24.27 19.22
C GLY A 330 -0.65 24.06 18.22
N SER A 331 -0.43 22.84 17.71
CA SER A 331 0.52 22.60 16.62
C SER A 331 -0.01 23.18 15.30
N SER A 332 0.90 23.70 14.48
CA SER A 332 0.65 24.00 13.05
C SER A 332 0.75 22.72 12.20
N GLU A 333 0.61 22.87 10.90
CA GLU A 333 0.86 21.80 9.91
C GLU A 333 2.34 21.44 9.73
N MET A 334 3.27 22.31 10.19
CA MET A 334 4.72 22.19 9.98
C MET A 334 5.33 20.86 10.41
N PRO A 335 5.02 20.30 11.62
CA PRO A 335 5.57 19.02 12.05
C PRO A 335 5.25 17.88 11.05
N LEU A 336 4.03 17.86 10.52
CA LEU A 336 3.61 16.88 9.53
C LEU A 336 4.38 17.05 8.21
N LEU A 337 4.48 18.29 7.72
CA LEU A 337 5.19 18.60 6.48
C LEU A 337 6.67 18.22 6.57
N LEU A 338 7.33 18.51 7.69
CA LEU A 338 8.73 18.14 7.92
C LEU A 338 8.92 16.61 7.98
N LEU A 339 8.04 15.89 8.63
CA LEU A 339 8.09 14.42 8.66
C LEU A 339 7.98 13.83 7.25
N MET A 340 7.05 14.33 6.44
CA MET A 340 6.87 13.90 5.06
C MET A 340 8.07 14.29 4.18
N TRP A 341 8.64 15.47 4.40
CA TRP A 341 9.82 15.95 3.69
C TRP A 341 11.05 15.07 4.00
N VAL A 342 11.32 14.79 5.28
CA VAL A 342 12.42 13.92 5.72
C VAL A 342 12.26 12.52 5.15
N SER A 343 11.05 11.96 5.18
CA SER A 343 10.75 10.66 4.56
C SER A 343 11.11 10.65 3.06
N SER A 344 10.69 11.68 2.33
CA SER A 344 10.96 11.80 0.90
C SER A 344 12.45 11.93 0.59
N LEU A 345 13.17 12.74 1.36
CA LEU A 345 14.62 12.93 1.24
C LEU A 345 15.37 11.61 1.48
N ALA A 346 15.00 10.86 2.52
CA ALA A 346 15.58 9.55 2.80
C ALA A 346 15.38 8.58 1.62
N GLY A 347 14.18 8.56 1.02
CA GLY A 347 13.90 7.78 -0.18
C GLY A 347 14.80 8.16 -1.36
N VAL A 348 15.01 9.45 -1.64
CA VAL A 348 15.91 9.93 -2.70
C VAL A 348 17.35 9.48 -2.47
N LEU A 349 17.87 9.62 -1.26
CA LEU A 349 19.23 9.20 -0.93
C LEU A 349 19.45 7.71 -1.12
N LEU A 350 18.45 6.91 -0.75
CA LEU A 350 18.48 5.45 -0.91
C LEU A 350 18.53 5.05 -2.39
N ILE A 351 17.64 5.58 -3.23
CA ILE A 351 17.63 5.19 -4.65
C ILE A 351 18.89 5.66 -5.38
N LEU A 352 19.47 6.80 -5.01
CA LEU A 352 20.75 7.23 -5.54
C LEU A 352 21.88 6.25 -5.20
N SER A 353 21.88 5.68 -3.99
CA SER A 353 22.84 4.65 -3.59
C SER A 353 22.68 3.36 -4.41
N VAL A 354 21.46 2.94 -4.69
CA VAL A 354 21.15 1.79 -5.56
C VAL A 354 21.66 2.03 -6.98
N ARG A 355 21.36 3.18 -7.57
CA ARG A 355 21.82 3.54 -8.92
C ARG A 355 23.33 3.57 -9.05
N ARG A 356 24.04 4.13 -8.07
CA ARG A 356 25.53 4.10 -8.03
C ARG A 356 26.06 2.68 -8.01
N ARG A 357 25.41 1.79 -7.25
CA ARG A 357 25.80 0.38 -7.16
C ARG A 357 25.51 -0.38 -8.46
N ASN A 358 24.33 -0.19 -9.05
CA ASN A 358 23.98 -0.82 -10.32
C ASN A 358 24.96 -0.44 -11.43
N ARG A 359 25.38 0.84 -11.50
CA ARG A 359 26.41 1.30 -12.45
C ARG A 359 27.75 0.61 -12.23
N LYS A 360 28.21 0.46 -10.96
CA LYS A 360 29.46 -0.22 -10.66
C LYS A 360 29.43 -1.70 -11.09
N LEU A 361 28.32 -2.39 -10.90
CA LEU A 361 28.17 -3.78 -11.33
C LEU A 361 28.21 -3.92 -12.85
N LEU A 362 27.60 -2.99 -13.59
CA LEU A 362 27.64 -2.97 -15.07
C LEU A 362 29.03 -2.67 -15.64
N LEU A 363 29.90 -1.98 -14.89
CA LEU A 363 31.26 -1.69 -15.29
C LEU A 363 32.26 -2.81 -14.89
N SER A 364 31.85 -3.76 -14.07
CA SER A 364 32.67 -4.89 -13.61
C SER A 364 32.37 -6.21 -14.36
N THR A 365 31.37 -6.20 -15.24
CA THR A 365 31.06 -7.27 -16.21
C THR A 365 31.52 -6.87 -17.59
#